data_eaa27fbbb43fbd8074aae2187700f900
#
_entry.id   eaa27fbbb43fbd8074aae2187700f900
#
_cell.length_a   1.000
_cell.length_b   1.000
_cell.length_c   1.000
_cell.angle_alpha   90.00
_cell.angle_beta   90.00
_cell.angle_gamma   90.00
#
_symmetry.space_group_name_H-M   'P 1'
#
loop_
_entity.id
_entity.type
_entity.pdbx_description
1 polymer ?
#
loop_
_entity_poly.entity_id
_entity_poly.type
_entity_poly.pdbx_seq_one_letter_code
_entity_poly.pdbx_strand_id
1 'polypeptide(L)'
;RSIEPAVNQLKNWFEAEGWEFMTYAFDPHFLHLDVQMGMIAEDLAVVCVEAVEPALVDWLKSKRIHIMEISYGDTMNMGTNIVALGDERVLIPAAGKSLIEKCRAEGLTVFDPDVSMIAAGGGSVHCMCQPLRRDAVPGSV
;
A
#
# COMPACT_ATOMS: atom_id res chain seq x y z
N ARG A 1 13.81 -7.18 0.87
CA ARG A 1 14.79 -8.05 1.59
C ARG A 1 14.52 -9.53 1.38
N SER A 2 13.67 -9.86 0.42
CA SER A 2 13.47 -11.25 0.03
C SER A 2 14.61 -11.70 -0.91
N ILE A 3 15.06 -12.92 -0.74
CA ILE A 3 16.02 -13.53 -1.65
C ILE A 3 15.28 -14.15 -2.83
N GLU A 4 15.94 -14.22 -3.97
CA GLU A 4 15.35 -14.72 -5.22
C GLU A 4 14.67 -16.11 -5.08
N PRO A 5 15.25 -17.12 -4.41
CA PRO A 5 14.57 -18.40 -4.22
C PRO A 5 13.23 -18.28 -3.48
N ALA A 6 13.13 -17.40 -2.47
CA ALA A 6 11.87 -17.18 -1.74
C ALA A 6 10.82 -16.47 -2.61
N VAL A 7 11.25 -15.52 -3.44
CA VAL A 7 10.36 -14.83 -4.39
C VAL A 7 9.82 -15.83 -5.42
N ASN A 8 10.67 -16.69 -5.98
CA ASN A 8 10.26 -17.71 -6.94
C ASN A 8 9.30 -18.74 -6.32
N GLN A 9 9.49 -19.10 -5.05
CA GLN A 9 8.57 -19.99 -4.35
C GLN A 9 7.17 -19.34 -4.17
N LEU A 10 7.11 -18.10 -3.74
CA LEU A 10 5.86 -17.34 -3.64
C LEU A 10 5.18 -17.22 -5.00
N LYS A 11 5.94 -16.84 -6.03
CA LYS A 11 5.43 -16.74 -7.40
C LYS A 11 4.75 -18.04 -7.85
N ASN A 12 5.43 -19.18 -7.68
CA ASN A 12 4.88 -20.47 -8.06
C ASN A 12 3.58 -20.81 -7.33
N TRP A 13 3.47 -20.46 -6.04
CA TRP A 13 2.26 -20.70 -5.26
C TRP A 13 1.08 -19.85 -5.75
N PHE A 14 1.30 -18.54 -5.96
CA PHE A 14 0.23 -17.64 -6.41
C PHE A 14 -0.21 -17.96 -7.85
N GLU A 15 0.74 -18.22 -8.75
CA GLU A 15 0.42 -18.56 -10.14
C GLU A 15 -0.31 -19.91 -10.25
N ALA A 16 -0.01 -20.88 -9.38
CA ALA A 16 -0.73 -22.16 -9.34
C ALA A 16 -2.21 -22.00 -8.94
N GLU A 17 -2.56 -20.93 -8.23
CA GLU A 17 -3.93 -20.56 -7.87
C GLU A 17 -4.57 -19.58 -8.88
N GLY A 18 -3.87 -19.29 -9.98
CA GLY A 18 -4.39 -18.40 -11.04
C GLY A 18 -4.16 -16.90 -10.78
N TRP A 19 -3.36 -16.53 -9.76
CA TRP A 19 -3.00 -15.15 -9.49
C TRP A 19 -1.88 -14.68 -10.41
N GLU A 20 -1.96 -13.45 -10.86
CA GLU A 20 -0.82 -12.79 -11.48
C GLU A 20 0.16 -12.32 -10.40
N PHE A 21 1.43 -12.60 -10.59
CA PHE A 21 2.48 -12.27 -9.65
C PHE A 21 3.53 -11.36 -10.29
N MET A 22 3.64 -10.12 -9.83
CA MET A 22 4.68 -9.20 -10.24
C MET A 22 5.82 -9.19 -9.23
N THR A 23 7.05 -9.26 -9.71
CA THR A 23 8.25 -9.03 -8.91
C THR A 23 8.75 -7.62 -9.15
N TYR A 24 8.96 -6.86 -8.07
CA TYR A 24 9.48 -5.50 -8.11
C TYR A 24 10.69 -5.38 -7.19
N ALA A 25 11.83 -4.98 -7.77
CA ALA A 25 13.05 -4.68 -7.01
C ALA A 25 13.11 -3.16 -6.77
N PHE A 26 13.37 -2.75 -5.54
CA PHE A 26 13.44 -1.35 -5.14
C PHE A 26 14.68 -1.07 -4.26
N ASP A 27 15.01 0.20 -4.07
CA ASP A 27 16.17 0.63 -3.30
C ASP A 27 16.09 0.08 -1.86
N PRO A 28 17.14 -0.58 -1.35
CA PRO A 28 17.23 -1.06 0.03
C PRO A 28 17.07 0.02 1.11
N HIS A 29 17.16 1.30 0.76
CA HIS A 29 16.83 2.43 1.63
C HIS A 29 15.39 2.32 2.15
N PHE A 30 14.47 1.91 1.29
CA PHE A 30 13.11 1.60 1.69
C PHE A 30 13.05 0.17 2.21
N LEU A 31 12.76 0.00 3.47
CA LEU A 31 12.79 -1.31 4.12
C LEU A 31 11.79 -2.30 3.51
N HIS A 32 10.58 -1.81 3.20
CA HIS A 32 9.45 -2.55 2.66
C HIS A 32 8.74 -1.74 1.57
N LEU A 33 7.97 -2.42 0.72
CA LEU A 33 7.22 -1.78 -0.35
C LEU A 33 6.12 -0.84 0.18
N ASP A 34 5.54 -1.14 1.34
CA ASP A 34 4.51 -0.33 1.99
C ASP A 34 5.01 1.05 2.47
N VAL A 35 6.33 1.30 2.40
CA VAL A 35 6.91 2.64 2.55
C VAL A 35 6.72 3.47 1.27
N GLN A 36 6.66 2.84 0.10
CA GLN A 36 6.60 3.52 -1.20
C GLN A 36 5.19 3.57 -1.77
N MET A 37 4.36 2.58 -1.46
CA MET A 37 2.99 2.48 -1.94
C MET A 37 2.09 1.66 -1.01
N GLY A 38 0.78 1.90 -1.11
CA GLY A 38 -0.26 1.10 -0.45
C GLY A 38 -1.53 1.07 -1.28
N MET A 39 -2.29 -0.01 -1.18
CA MET A 39 -3.62 -0.08 -1.80
C MET A 39 -4.66 0.53 -0.86
N ILE A 40 -5.42 1.50 -1.35
CA ILE A 40 -6.52 2.17 -0.64
C ILE A 40 -7.83 1.42 -0.90
N ALA A 41 -8.03 1.02 -2.15
CA ALA A 41 -9.18 0.26 -2.62
C ALA A 41 -8.72 -0.71 -3.72
N GLU A 42 -9.64 -1.48 -4.29
CA GLU A 42 -9.34 -2.45 -5.35
C GLU A 42 -8.68 -1.79 -6.57
N ASP A 43 -9.12 -0.59 -6.91
CA ASP A 43 -8.68 0.18 -8.09
C ASP A 43 -7.96 1.49 -7.73
N LEU A 44 -7.60 1.71 -6.46
CA LEU A 44 -6.95 2.93 -5.98
C LEU A 44 -5.73 2.62 -5.12
N ALA A 45 -4.58 3.13 -5.52
CA ALA A 45 -3.33 3.06 -4.78
C ALA A 45 -2.81 4.44 -4.40
N VAL A 46 -2.23 4.59 -3.22
CA VAL A 46 -1.33 5.70 -2.91
C VAL A 46 0.08 5.31 -3.32
N VAL A 47 0.79 6.20 -4.00
CA VAL A 47 2.15 5.93 -4.49
C VAL A 47 3.01 7.18 -4.36
N CYS A 48 4.22 7.03 -3.85
CA CYS A 48 5.26 8.04 -3.98
C CYS A 48 5.98 7.84 -5.31
N VAL A 49 5.53 8.52 -6.37
CA VAL A 49 6.09 8.35 -7.71
C VAL A 49 7.55 8.77 -7.82
N GLU A 50 8.03 9.62 -6.92
CA GLU A 50 9.43 10.04 -6.82
C GLU A 50 10.34 8.91 -6.27
N ALA A 51 9.76 7.95 -5.56
CA ALA A 51 10.47 6.88 -4.86
C ALA A 51 10.36 5.51 -5.55
N VAL A 52 9.59 5.41 -6.63
CA VAL A 52 9.38 4.15 -7.35
C VAL A 52 9.88 4.23 -8.78
N GLU A 53 10.30 3.10 -9.33
CA GLU A 53 10.65 3.01 -10.73
C GLU A 53 9.41 3.14 -11.63
N PRO A 54 9.52 3.78 -12.81
CA PRO A 54 8.40 3.95 -13.75
C PRO A 54 7.68 2.64 -14.08
N ALA A 55 8.40 1.52 -14.12
CA ALA A 55 7.84 0.21 -14.41
C ALA A 55 6.71 -0.21 -13.44
N LEU A 56 6.80 0.17 -12.16
CA LEU A 56 5.73 -0.09 -11.19
C LEU A 56 4.50 0.76 -11.49
N VAL A 57 4.70 2.04 -11.80
CA VAL A 57 3.62 2.97 -12.16
C VAL A 57 2.90 2.49 -13.42
N ASP A 58 3.65 2.09 -14.44
CA ASP A 58 3.10 1.59 -15.71
C ASP A 58 2.32 0.28 -15.48
N TRP A 59 2.84 -0.60 -14.63
CA TRP A 59 2.14 -1.84 -14.29
C TRP A 59 0.81 -1.55 -13.57
N LEU A 60 0.78 -0.68 -12.56
CA LEU A 60 -0.44 -0.28 -11.86
C LEU A 60 -1.47 0.30 -12.84
N LYS A 61 -1.05 1.20 -13.72
CA LYS A 61 -1.91 1.78 -14.77
C LYS A 61 -2.45 0.71 -15.74
N SER A 62 -1.64 -0.27 -16.11
CA SER A 62 -2.06 -1.39 -16.97
C SER A 62 -3.17 -2.24 -16.32
N LYS A 63 -3.22 -2.26 -14.99
CA LYS A 63 -4.26 -2.90 -14.20
C LYS A 63 -5.46 -1.99 -13.92
N ARG A 64 -5.51 -0.78 -14.52
CA ARG A 64 -6.53 0.24 -14.30
C ARG A 64 -6.60 0.72 -12.84
N ILE A 65 -5.49 0.63 -12.12
CA ILE A 65 -5.39 1.16 -10.77
C ILE A 65 -5.11 2.66 -10.88
N HIS A 66 -5.98 3.46 -10.29
CA HIS A 66 -5.78 4.90 -10.13
C HIS A 66 -4.68 5.15 -9.11
N ILE A 67 -3.86 6.17 -9.35
CA ILE A 67 -2.74 6.50 -8.50
C ILE A 67 -3.01 7.85 -7.83
N MET A 68 -3.10 7.82 -6.51
CA MET A 68 -3.08 9.01 -5.66
C MET A 68 -1.63 9.28 -5.27
N GLU A 69 -1.05 10.30 -5.87
CA GLU A 69 0.36 10.62 -5.65
C GLU A 69 0.56 11.35 -4.33
N ILE A 70 1.61 11.00 -3.60
CA ILE A 70 2.11 11.75 -2.44
C ILE A 70 3.58 12.08 -2.60
N SER A 71 4.04 13.11 -1.88
CA SER A 71 5.42 13.55 -1.92
C SER A 71 6.35 12.57 -1.20
N TYR A 72 7.65 12.66 -1.52
CA TYR A 72 8.69 11.94 -0.78
C TYR A 72 8.67 12.28 0.73
N GLY A 73 8.42 13.55 1.07
CA GLY A 73 8.31 13.99 2.46
C GLY A 73 7.16 13.31 3.21
N ASP A 74 5.97 13.20 2.58
CA ASP A 74 4.83 12.48 3.16
C ASP A 74 5.13 11.00 3.33
N THR A 75 5.79 10.39 2.34
CA THR A 75 6.21 8.99 2.37
C THR A 75 7.15 8.71 3.54
N MET A 76 8.15 9.55 3.77
CA MET A 76 9.08 9.40 4.90
C MET A 76 8.41 9.62 6.26
N ASN A 77 7.24 10.25 6.29
CA ASN A 77 6.37 10.35 7.46
C ASN A 77 5.31 9.22 7.53
N MET A 78 5.58 8.08 6.88
CA MET A 78 4.71 6.91 6.85
C MET A 78 3.35 7.15 6.15
N GLY A 79 3.27 8.11 5.22
CA GLY A 79 2.03 8.47 4.54
C GLY A 79 1.44 7.37 3.64
N THR A 80 2.26 6.40 3.18
CA THR A 80 1.82 5.22 2.42
C THR A 80 1.50 4.01 3.28
N ASN A 81 1.86 4.04 4.57
CA ASN A 81 1.68 2.94 5.51
C ASN A 81 0.24 2.89 6.02
N ILE A 82 -0.68 2.45 5.18
CA ILE A 82 -2.13 2.52 5.34
C ILE A 82 -2.76 1.13 5.36
N VAL A 83 -3.98 1.01 5.88
CA VAL A 83 -4.77 -0.23 5.83
C VAL A 83 -6.10 0.03 5.14
N ALA A 84 -6.33 -0.63 4.01
CA ALA A 84 -7.64 -0.68 3.37
C ALA A 84 -8.59 -1.54 4.22
N LEU A 85 -9.72 -0.96 4.60
CA LEU A 85 -10.72 -1.62 5.46
C LEU A 85 -11.93 -2.14 4.67
N GLY A 86 -11.97 -1.92 3.35
CA GLY A 86 -13.12 -2.20 2.49
C GLY A 86 -14.22 -1.15 2.63
N ASP A 87 -15.21 -1.20 1.74
CA ASP A 87 -16.36 -0.30 1.72
C ASP A 87 -15.96 1.19 1.78
N GLU A 88 -15.00 1.60 0.94
CA GLU A 88 -14.48 2.98 0.86
C GLU A 88 -13.92 3.51 2.20
N ARG A 89 -13.43 2.60 3.05
CA ARG A 89 -12.85 2.93 4.36
C ARG A 89 -11.35 2.64 4.37
N VAL A 90 -10.60 3.57 4.96
CA VAL A 90 -9.14 3.44 5.06
C VAL A 90 -8.64 3.93 6.42
N LEU A 91 -7.63 3.24 6.96
CA LEU A 91 -6.90 3.64 8.15
C LEU A 91 -5.58 4.27 7.72
N ILE A 92 -5.36 5.53 8.09
CA ILE A 92 -4.16 6.30 7.76
C ILE A 92 -3.61 6.89 9.07
N PRO A 93 -2.30 6.83 9.34
CA PRO A 93 -1.78 7.49 10.54
C PRO A 93 -2.02 9.00 10.50
N ALA A 94 -2.31 9.63 11.63
CA ALA A 94 -2.59 11.08 11.71
C ALA A 94 -1.46 11.97 11.15
N ALA A 95 -0.25 11.43 11.03
CA ALA A 95 0.89 12.11 10.39
C ALA A 95 0.71 12.25 8.85
N GLY A 96 -0.09 11.39 8.22
CA GLY A 96 -0.35 11.38 6.77
C GLY A 96 -1.35 12.43 6.30
N LYS A 97 -1.23 13.68 6.75
CA LYS A 97 -2.22 14.76 6.55
C LYS A 97 -2.62 14.95 5.09
N SER A 98 -1.64 15.02 4.18
CA SER A 98 -1.89 15.24 2.76
C SER A 98 -2.74 14.10 2.17
N LEU A 99 -2.44 12.86 2.49
CA LEU A 99 -3.21 11.71 2.02
C LEU A 99 -4.62 11.68 2.65
N ILE A 100 -4.75 12.01 3.93
CA ILE A 100 -6.05 12.10 4.63
C ILE A 100 -6.96 13.08 3.91
N GLU A 101 -6.46 14.28 3.58
CA GLU A 101 -7.23 15.31 2.87
C GLU A 101 -7.64 14.82 1.48
N LYS A 102 -6.73 14.20 0.72
CA LYS A 102 -7.02 13.64 -0.61
C LYS A 102 -8.08 12.54 -0.55
N CYS A 103 -7.93 11.58 0.37
CA CYS A 103 -8.90 10.50 0.53
C CYS A 103 -10.29 11.02 0.91
N ARG A 104 -10.38 11.99 1.82
CA ARG A 104 -11.66 12.63 2.19
C ARG A 104 -12.27 13.40 1.02
N ALA A 105 -11.48 14.05 0.19
CA ALA A 105 -11.96 14.76 -1.01
C ALA A 105 -12.52 13.80 -2.07
N GLU A 106 -11.97 12.57 -2.15
CA GLU A 106 -12.48 11.48 -3.01
C GLU A 106 -13.69 10.73 -2.39
N GLY A 107 -14.16 11.16 -1.21
CA GLY A 107 -15.34 10.59 -0.55
C GLY A 107 -15.06 9.39 0.34
N LEU A 108 -13.80 9.02 0.57
CA LEU A 108 -13.47 7.89 1.44
C LEU A 108 -13.68 8.25 2.92
N THR A 109 -14.10 7.26 3.70
CA THR A 109 -14.13 7.35 5.16
C THR A 109 -12.73 7.06 5.71
N VAL A 110 -12.12 8.06 6.32
CA VAL A 110 -10.75 7.98 6.83
C VAL A 110 -10.75 7.92 8.35
N PHE A 111 -10.14 6.87 8.91
CA PHE A 111 -9.77 6.76 10.31
C PHE A 111 -8.30 7.17 10.45
N ASP A 112 -8.03 8.18 11.27
CA ASP A 112 -6.71 8.81 11.37
C ASP A 112 -6.19 8.87 12.82
N PRO A 113 -5.91 7.71 13.46
CA PRO A 113 -5.41 7.68 14.83
C PRO A 113 -4.01 8.27 14.94
N ASP A 114 -3.75 8.93 16.07
CA ASP A 114 -2.37 9.29 16.46
C ASP A 114 -1.64 8.03 16.96
N VAL A 115 -0.71 7.55 16.16
CA VAL A 115 0.17 6.43 16.48
C VAL A 115 1.64 6.86 16.60
N SER A 116 1.89 8.16 16.78
CA SER A 116 3.23 8.76 16.76
C SER A 116 4.20 8.09 17.73
N MET A 117 3.75 7.75 18.95
CA MET A 117 4.58 7.09 19.94
C MET A 117 5.00 5.68 19.54
N ILE A 118 4.14 4.95 18.84
CA ILE A 118 4.46 3.61 18.33
C ILE A 118 5.33 3.74 17.09
N ALA A 119 5.00 4.67 16.20
CA ALA A 119 5.74 4.94 14.97
C ALA A 119 7.19 5.37 15.23
N ALA A 120 7.50 5.97 16.37
CA ALA A 120 8.86 6.29 16.79
C ALA A 120 9.79 5.05 16.91
N GLY A 121 9.21 3.86 17.09
CA GLY A 121 9.93 2.59 17.07
C GLY A 121 10.21 2.02 15.68
N GLY A 122 9.73 2.67 14.63
CA GLY A 122 9.76 2.23 13.23
C GLY A 122 8.53 1.43 12.85
N GLY A 123 7.82 1.89 11.82
CA GLY A 123 6.55 1.31 11.35
C GLY A 123 5.33 2.13 11.74
N SER A 124 4.18 1.79 11.17
CA SER A 124 2.93 2.51 11.41
C SER A 124 1.73 1.55 11.32
N VAL A 125 0.55 2.06 11.01
CA VAL A 125 -0.71 1.31 11.09
C VAL A 125 -0.71 0.02 10.26
N HIS A 126 -0.14 -0.01 9.06
CA HIS A 126 -0.03 -1.22 8.25
C HIS A 126 0.88 -2.26 8.90
N CYS A 127 2.04 -1.83 9.39
CA CYS A 127 3.01 -2.70 10.05
C CYS A 127 2.47 -3.34 11.35
N MET A 128 1.49 -2.70 11.99
CA MET A 128 0.86 -3.17 13.23
C MET A 128 -0.36 -4.06 13.00
N CYS A 129 -0.87 -4.14 11.77
CA CYS A 129 -2.10 -4.85 11.44
C CYS A 129 -1.80 -6.17 10.72
N GLN A 130 -2.43 -7.24 11.18
CA GLN A 130 -2.46 -8.52 10.49
C GLN A 130 -3.92 -8.93 10.26
N PRO A 131 -4.42 -8.87 9.01
CA PRO A 131 -5.76 -9.35 8.71
C PRO A 131 -5.86 -10.86 8.98
N LEU A 132 -6.77 -11.26 9.86
CA LEU A 132 -7.01 -12.67 10.16
C LEU A 132 -8.09 -13.28 9.27
N ARG A 133 -8.99 -12.44 8.77
CA ARG A 133 -10.08 -12.82 7.88
C ARG A 133 -10.41 -11.64 6.97
N ARG A 134 -10.66 -11.95 5.70
CA ARG A 134 -11.26 -11.02 4.73
C ARG A 134 -12.43 -11.75 4.08
N ASP A 135 -13.56 -11.10 4.00
CA ASP A 135 -14.69 -11.61 3.24
C ASP A 135 -14.46 -11.35 1.75
N ALA A 136 -14.96 -12.24 0.90
CA ALA A 136 -14.91 -12.05 -0.55
C ALA A 136 -15.74 -10.81 -0.94
N VAL A 137 -15.23 -10.02 -1.90
CA VAL A 137 -16.02 -8.92 -2.46
C VAL A 137 -17.19 -9.53 -3.25
N PRO A 138 -18.44 -9.13 -2.98
CA PRO A 138 -19.58 -9.64 -3.75
C PRO A 138 -19.40 -9.34 -5.24
N GLY A 139 -19.33 -10.39 -6.08
CA GLY A 139 -19.21 -10.26 -7.54
C GLY A 139 -17.78 -10.39 -8.09
N SER A 140 -16.75 -10.58 -7.25
CA SER A 140 -15.42 -10.98 -7.70
C SER A 140 -15.37 -12.50 -7.90
N VAL A 141 -15.56 -12.95 -9.14
CA VAL A 141 -15.26 -14.31 -9.64
C VAL A 141 -14.44 -14.16 -10.89
#